data_5c92204171c32342c95fe11017ff11fe
#
_entry.id   5c92204171c32342c95fe11017ff11fe
#
_cell.length_a   1.000
_cell.length_b   1.000
_cell.length_c   1.000
_cell.angle_alpha   90.00
_cell.angle_beta   90.00
_cell.angle_gamma   90.00
#
_symmetry.space_group_name_H-M   'P 1'
#
loop_
_entity.id
_entity.type
_entity.pdbx_description
1 polymer ?
#
loop_
_entity_poly.entity_id
_entity_poly.type
_entity_poly.pdbx_seq_one_letter_code
_entity_poly.pdbx_strand_id
1 'polypeptide(L)'
;VVKEISKGTKKVKTFSVGYEEEKYSELPYAQEFSQAVGVPNISNKVSADEFFDAVPEIQYMLDEPLPNPSEIPLYFLAQNARKYVKVVLSGEGADELFGGYPMYLQGGHFAQYSRKVPRPVRKLAGAVAKRLPAFKGKHFIIRGAMEPYQRFMRANYVFTDPAERQKYLKRPITSKAPEEYSKRYFDEVPNLDEPTQLQYVDMHTWMIYDILLKADRMSMANSLELRVPFLDKKMLELSCRIPSRYRADCQSETTKRALRSAALKQLPEKTARMKKLGFPVPLSDWLMEDKYYNKVKAAFTSDIAEKFFVTGELMKLLDDHKAGKAKNMQKIWSFYSFIVWYDQFFVKN
;
A
#
# COMPACT_ATOMS: atom_id res chain seq x y z
N VAL A 1 -8.23 -22.13 -6.52
CA VAL A 1 -7.52 -22.85 -5.46
C VAL A 1 -8.51 -23.28 -4.39
N VAL A 2 -9.13 -22.38 -3.63
CA VAL A 2 -10.04 -22.72 -2.51
C VAL A 2 -11.16 -23.68 -2.96
N LYS A 3 -11.83 -23.39 -4.09
CA LYS A 3 -12.88 -24.27 -4.65
C LYS A 3 -12.37 -25.67 -5.00
N GLU A 4 -11.15 -25.80 -5.53
CA GLU A 4 -10.55 -27.10 -5.86
C GLU A 4 -10.13 -27.88 -4.61
N ILE A 5 -9.57 -27.21 -3.62
CA ILE A 5 -9.21 -27.83 -2.33
C ILE A 5 -10.46 -28.29 -1.59
N SER A 6 -11.56 -27.52 -1.63
CA SER A 6 -12.81 -27.85 -0.94
C SER A 6 -13.57 -29.03 -1.52
N LYS A 7 -13.33 -29.43 -2.77
CA LYS A 7 -13.92 -30.65 -3.36
C LYS A 7 -13.61 -31.95 -2.60
N GLY A 8 -12.51 -31.96 -1.85
CA GLY A 8 -12.07 -33.13 -1.06
C GLY A 8 -12.22 -33.01 0.45
N THR A 9 -12.45 -31.82 1.01
CA THR A 9 -12.49 -31.60 2.45
C THR A 9 -13.52 -30.54 2.84
N LYS A 10 -14.52 -30.89 3.63
CA LYS A 10 -15.53 -29.97 4.20
C LYS A 10 -14.98 -28.95 5.23
N LYS A 11 -13.65 -28.80 5.35
CA LYS A 11 -13.01 -28.04 6.44
C LYS A 11 -12.36 -26.71 6.02
N VAL A 12 -12.41 -26.35 4.73
CA VAL A 12 -11.83 -25.06 4.28
C VAL A 12 -12.74 -23.91 4.70
N LYS A 13 -12.13 -22.85 5.24
CA LYS A 13 -12.80 -21.62 5.66
C LYS A 13 -12.09 -20.42 5.03
N THR A 14 -12.81 -19.35 4.80
CA THR A 14 -12.25 -18.06 4.44
C THR A 14 -12.43 -17.09 5.59
N PHE A 15 -11.50 -16.12 5.68
CA PHE A 15 -11.50 -15.11 6.73
C PHE A 15 -11.47 -13.74 6.10
N SER A 16 -12.22 -12.80 6.67
CA SER A 16 -12.29 -11.43 6.19
C SER A 16 -12.36 -10.47 7.37
N VAL A 17 -11.82 -9.27 7.18
CA VAL A 17 -11.92 -8.18 8.13
C VAL A 17 -12.53 -6.98 7.43
N GLY A 18 -13.31 -6.20 8.15
CA GLY A 18 -13.93 -4.96 7.67
C GLY A 18 -14.09 -3.96 8.81
N TYR A 19 -14.87 -2.95 8.54
CA TYR A 19 -15.15 -1.84 9.45
C TYR A 19 -16.64 -1.60 9.58
N GLU A 20 -17.04 -0.79 10.54
CA GLU A 20 -18.42 -0.33 10.63
C GLU A 20 -18.79 0.57 9.46
N GLU A 21 -17.81 1.37 8.98
CA GLU A 21 -17.97 2.25 7.84
C GLU A 21 -18.04 1.45 6.54
N GLU A 22 -19.25 1.26 6.00
CA GLU A 22 -19.52 0.41 4.81
C GLU A 22 -18.67 0.78 3.60
N LYS A 23 -18.35 2.07 3.39
CA LYS A 23 -17.54 2.53 2.25
C LYS A 23 -16.11 2.01 2.24
N TYR A 24 -15.62 1.52 3.39
CA TYR A 24 -14.30 0.92 3.55
C TYR A 24 -14.35 -0.59 3.75
N SER A 25 -15.55 -1.18 3.84
CA SER A 25 -15.73 -2.60 4.14
C SER A 25 -15.91 -3.42 2.86
N GLU A 26 -15.04 -4.42 2.67
CA GLU A 26 -15.18 -5.42 1.59
C GLU A 26 -15.97 -6.66 2.03
N LEU A 27 -16.53 -6.68 3.24
CA LEU A 27 -17.25 -7.83 3.79
C LEU A 27 -18.43 -8.30 2.94
N PRO A 28 -19.27 -7.42 2.36
CA PRO A 28 -20.36 -7.83 1.49
C PRO A 28 -19.86 -8.62 0.27
N TYR A 29 -18.73 -8.18 -0.33
CA TYR A 29 -18.12 -8.88 -1.49
C TYR A 29 -17.53 -10.22 -1.09
N ALA A 30 -16.86 -10.29 0.07
CA ALA A 30 -16.28 -11.51 0.60
C ALA A 30 -17.36 -12.55 0.89
N GLN A 31 -18.50 -12.12 1.43
CA GLN A 31 -19.65 -12.99 1.72
C GLN A 31 -20.33 -13.51 0.45
N GLU A 32 -20.59 -12.62 -0.52
CA GLU A 32 -21.15 -13.01 -1.83
C GLU A 32 -20.26 -14.03 -2.54
N PHE A 33 -18.94 -13.77 -2.55
CA PHE A 33 -17.96 -14.69 -3.14
C PHE A 33 -17.95 -16.04 -2.42
N SER A 34 -17.94 -16.03 -1.11
CA SER A 34 -17.95 -17.21 -0.25
C SER A 34 -19.18 -18.11 -0.55
N GLN A 35 -20.34 -17.49 -0.66
CA GLN A 35 -21.59 -18.19 -1.05
C GLN A 35 -21.49 -18.80 -2.46
N ALA A 36 -20.96 -18.03 -3.42
CA ALA A 36 -20.82 -18.48 -4.81
C ALA A 36 -19.85 -19.66 -4.97
N VAL A 37 -18.84 -19.79 -4.12
CA VAL A 37 -17.89 -20.91 -4.15
C VAL A 37 -18.22 -22.02 -3.16
N GLY A 38 -19.26 -21.85 -2.32
CA GLY A 38 -19.71 -22.84 -1.35
C GLY A 38 -18.75 -23.06 -0.18
N VAL A 39 -18.00 -22.01 0.24
CA VAL A 39 -17.02 -22.07 1.33
C VAL A 39 -17.39 -21.06 2.41
N PRO A 40 -17.50 -21.46 3.71
CA PRO A 40 -17.89 -20.51 4.77
C PRO A 40 -16.88 -19.37 4.91
N ASN A 41 -17.40 -18.15 5.08
CA ASN A 41 -16.61 -16.97 5.44
C ASN A 41 -16.84 -16.61 6.90
N ILE A 42 -15.73 -16.42 7.63
CA ILE A 42 -15.73 -15.95 9.01
C ILE A 42 -15.16 -14.54 8.98
N SER A 43 -15.98 -13.56 9.30
CA SER A 43 -15.59 -12.15 9.28
C SER A 43 -15.62 -11.56 10.68
N ASN A 44 -14.78 -10.54 10.88
CA ASN A 44 -14.85 -9.63 12.00
C ASN A 44 -14.78 -8.18 11.50
N LYS A 45 -15.26 -7.27 12.36
CA LYS A 45 -15.11 -5.84 12.16
C LYS A 45 -14.13 -5.31 13.17
N VAL A 46 -13.39 -4.29 12.79
CA VAL A 46 -12.45 -3.56 13.66
C VAL A 46 -13.00 -2.16 13.85
N SER A 47 -13.25 -1.80 15.10
CA SER A 47 -13.65 -0.46 15.49
C SER A 47 -12.45 0.49 15.52
N ALA A 48 -12.72 1.79 15.49
CA ALA A 48 -11.67 2.79 15.60
C ALA A 48 -10.92 2.69 16.96
N ASP A 49 -11.63 2.33 18.04
CA ASP A 49 -11.01 2.13 19.35
C ASP A 49 -10.02 0.96 19.33
N GLU A 50 -10.46 -0.21 18.89
CA GLU A 50 -9.57 -1.38 18.75
C GLU A 50 -8.37 -1.07 17.88
N PHE A 51 -8.60 -0.35 16.77
CA PHE A 51 -7.53 0.06 15.86
C PHE A 51 -6.46 0.89 16.58
N PHE A 52 -6.85 2.02 17.20
CA PHE A 52 -5.90 2.91 17.86
C PHE A 52 -5.26 2.32 19.12
N ASP A 53 -5.97 1.45 19.84
CA ASP A 53 -5.44 0.83 21.05
C ASP A 53 -4.42 -0.27 20.74
N ALA A 54 -4.53 -0.92 19.58
CA ALA A 54 -3.54 -1.91 19.12
C ALA A 54 -2.25 -1.30 18.56
N VAL A 55 -2.22 0.00 18.20
CA VAL A 55 -1.04 0.63 17.55
C VAL A 55 0.26 0.41 18.32
N PRO A 56 0.34 0.63 19.66
CA PRO A 56 1.60 0.48 20.37
C PRO A 56 2.16 -0.94 20.30
N GLU A 57 1.33 -1.95 20.52
CA GLU A 57 1.72 -3.35 20.45
C GLU A 57 2.15 -3.75 19.05
N ILE A 58 1.41 -3.33 18.03
CA ILE A 58 1.72 -3.64 16.64
C ILE A 58 3.02 -2.97 16.20
N GLN A 59 3.27 -1.70 16.56
CA GLN A 59 4.54 -1.04 16.26
C GLN A 59 5.73 -1.73 16.96
N TYR A 60 5.54 -2.28 18.15
CA TYR A 60 6.55 -3.10 18.80
C TYR A 60 6.82 -4.40 18.03
N MET A 61 5.78 -5.11 17.58
CA MET A 61 5.91 -6.37 16.84
C MET A 61 6.54 -6.20 15.44
N LEU A 62 6.48 -5.01 14.86
CA LEU A 62 7.06 -4.72 13.56
C LEU A 62 8.58 -4.52 13.58
N ASP A 63 9.18 -4.28 14.74
CA ASP A 63 10.59 -3.92 14.98
C ASP A 63 11.00 -2.58 14.35
N GLU A 64 10.43 -2.19 13.21
CA GLU A 64 10.69 -0.97 12.47
C GLU A 64 9.41 -0.11 12.34
N PRO A 65 9.51 1.23 12.30
CA PRO A 65 8.34 2.08 12.17
C PRO A 65 7.77 2.02 10.74
N LEU A 66 6.83 1.12 10.51
CA LEU A 66 6.16 0.97 9.22
C LEU A 66 4.91 1.87 9.17
N PRO A 67 4.86 2.89 8.29
CA PRO A 67 3.72 3.80 8.22
C PRO A 67 2.60 3.27 7.29
N ASN A 68 2.25 2.01 7.41
CA ASN A 68 1.19 1.38 6.62
C ASN A 68 0.02 0.98 7.53
N PRO A 69 -1.08 1.76 7.59
CA PRO A 69 -2.16 1.49 8.54
C PRO A 69 -2.88 0.15 8.32
N SER A 70 -2.63 -0.54 7.19
CA SER A 70 -3.24 -1.83 6.89
C SER A 70 -2.66 -3.01 7.70
N GLU A 71 -1.57 -2.81 8.42
CA GLU A 71 -1.02 -3.80 9.36
C GLU A 71 -1.99 -4.12 10.49
N ILE A 72 -2.71 -3.12 10.98
CA ILE A 72 -3.60 -3.28 12.13
C ILE A 72 -4.81 -4.18 11.81
N PRO A 73 -5.61 -3.93 10.76
CA PRO A 73 -6.67 -4.88 10.40
C PRO A 73 -6.13 -6.26 10.00
N LEU A 74 -4.89 -6.36 9.48
CA LEU A 74 -4.26 -7.65 9.19
C LEU A 74 -3.96 -8.42 10.48
N TYR A 75 -3.51 -7.74 11.54
CA TYR A 75 -3.34 -8.33 12.86
C TYR A 75 -4.67 -8.92 13.39
N PHE A 76 -5.75 -8.17 13.35
CA PHE A 76 -7.08 -8.64 13.79
C PHE A 76 -7.63 -9.76 12.90
N LEU A 77 -7.34 -9.74 11.59
CA LEU A 77 -7.67 -10.84 10.68
C LEU A 77 -6.94 -12.13 11.09
N ALA A 78 -5.64 -12.03 11.36
CA ALA A 78 -4.83 -13.17 11.81
C ALA A 78 -5.29 -13.68 13.18
N GLN A 79 -5.60 -12.80 14.12
CA GLN A 79 -6.12 -13.14 15.45
C GLN A 79 -7.46 -13.90 15.34
N ASN A 80 -8.34 -13.48 14.45
CA ASN A 80 -9.60 -14.17 14.21
C ASN A 80 -9.38 -15.54 13.55
N ALA A 81 -8.57 -15.62 12.51
CA ALA A 81 -8.28 -16.86 11.79
C ALA A 81 -7.62 -17.92 12.68
N ARG A 82 -6.73 -17.50 13.57
CA ARG A 82 -6.01 -18.40 14.49
C ARG A 82 -6.91 -19.20 15.43
N LYS A 83 -8.11 -18.70 15.74
CA LYS A 83 -9.12 -19.42 16.54
C LYS A 83 -9.60 -20.71 15.86
N TYR A 84 -9.46 -20.81 14.55
CA TYR A 84 -10.03 -21.89 13.73
C TYR A 84 -8.99 -22.73 12.99
N VAL A 85 -7.87 -22.13 12.61
CA VAL A 85 -6.84 -22.77 11.77
C VAL A 85 -5.42 -22.40 12.24
N LYS A 86 -4.45 -23.21 11.83
CA LYS A 86 -3.01 -22.95 12.09
C LYS A 86 -2.30 -22.39 10.87
N VAL A 87 -2.86 -22.62 9.68
CA VAL A 87 -2.27 -22.21 8.40
C VAL A 87 -3.34 -21.55 7.54
N VAL A 88 -2.98 -20.46 6.88
CA VAL A 88 -3.83 -19.74 5.91
C VAL A 88 -3.08 -19.50 4.60
N LEU A 89 -3.85 -19.35 3.52
CA LEU A 89 -3.36 -18.91 2.23
C LEU A 89 -3.77 -17.46 2.01
N SER A 90 -2.82 -16.61 1.62
CA SER A 90 -3.04 -15.20 1.26
C SER A 90 -2.83 -14.95 -0.23
N GLY A 91 -3.41 -13.85 -0.72
CA GLY A 91 -3.28 -13.38 -2.10
C GLY A 91 -2.09 -12.47 -2.36
N GLU A 92 -1.17 -12.31 -1.40
CA GLU A 92 0.00 -11.43 -1.54
C GLU A 92 0.86 -11.83 -2.76
N GLY A 93 1.45 -10.85 -3.42
CA GLY A 93 2.24 -11.05 -4.64
C GLY A 93 1.44 -11.02 -5.94
N ALA A 94 0.12 -11.17 -5.89
CA ALA A 94 -0.70 -11.15 -7.09
C ALA A 94 -0.71 -9.80 -7.81
N ASP A 95 -0.59 -8.69 -7.09
CA ASP A 95 -0.52 -7.34 -7.65
C ASP A 95 0.82 -7.10 -8.33
N GLU A 96 1.90 -7.49 -7.71
CA GLU A 96 3.27 -7.29 -8.21
C GLU A 96 3.55 -8.18 -9.43
N LEU A 97 3.19 -9.44 -9.36
CA LEU A 97 3.46 -10.37 -10.47
C LEU A 97 2.56 -10.13 -11.69
N PHE A 98 1.29 -9.81 -11.47
CA PHE A 98 0.30 -9.70 -12.54
C PHE A 98 -0.15 -8.27 -12.86
N GLY A 99 0.57 -7.25 -12.33
CA GLY A 99 0.34 -5.85 -12.68
C GLY A 99 -0.95 -5.28 -12.10
N GLY A 100 -1.19 -5.46 -10.79
CA GLY A 100 -2.43 -5.07 -10.14
C GLY A 100 -2.52 -3.59 -9.73
N TYR A 101 -1.40 -2.89 -9.62
CA TYR A 101 -1.41 -1.50 -9.18
C TYR A 101 -1.63 -0.52 -10.34
N PRO A 102 -2.43 0.54 -10.14
CA PRO A 102 -2.67 1.56 -11.17
C PRO A 102 -1.39 2.26 -11.66
N MET A 103 -0.34 2.30 -10.83
CA MET A 103 0.93 2.90 -11.23
C MET A 103 1.61 2.17 -12.40
N TYR A 104 1.38 0.88 -12.57
CA TYR A 104 1.90 0.14 -13.72
C TYR A 104 1.23 0.58 -15.03
N LEU A 105 -0.07 0.93 -15.00
CA LEU A 105 -0.76 1.57 -16.12
C LEU A 105 -0.15 2.93 -16.43
N GLN A 106 0.13 3.74 -15.40
CA GLN A 106 0.79 5.04 -15.57
C GLN A 106 2.18 4.87 -16.19
N GLY A 107 2.96 3.85 -15.81
CA GLY A 107 4.23 3.51 -16.46
C GLY A 107 4.08 3.29 -17.97
N GLY A 108 3.06 2.56 -18.38
CA GLY A 108 2.74 2.40 -19.80
C GLY A 108 2.41 3.72 -20.52
N HIS A 109 1.66 4.61 -19.89
CA HIS A 109 1.37 5.94 -20.44
C HIS A 109 2.63 6.81 -20.54
N PHE A 110 3.51 6.78 -19.55
CA PHE A 110 4.78 7.50 -19.61
C PHE A 110 5.72 6.93 -20.67
N ALA A 111 5.75 5.61 -20.84
CA ALA A 111 6.51 4.98 -21.92
C ALA A 111 6.03 5.45 -23.29
N GLN A 112 4.70 5.50 -23.53
CA GLN A 112 4.13 6.04 -24.77
C GLN A 112 4.45 7.52 -24.98
N TYR A 113 4.35 8.34 -23.94
CA TYR A 113 4.70 9.76 -23.99
C TYR A 113 6.19 9.95 -24.34
N SER A 114 7.06 9.15 -23.72
CA SER A 114 8.51 9.21 -23.95
C SER A 114 8.94 8.79 -25.36
N ARG A 115 8.17 7.90 -26.02
CA ARG A 115 8.39 7.54 -27.42
C ARG A 115 8.00 8.65 -28.41
N LYS A 116 6.96 9.43 -28.07
CA LYS A 116 6.43 10.49 -28.95
C LYS A 116 7.11 11.84 -28.76
N VAL A 117 7.62 12.12 -27.57
CA VAL A 117 8.18 13.43 -27.21
C VAL A 117 9.65 13.28 -26.80
N PRO A 118 10.60 13.88 -27.52
CA PRO A 118 12.04 13.81 -27.21
C PRO A 118 12.36 14.34 -25.80
N ARG A 119 13.39 13.78 -25.18
CA ARG A 119 13.81 14.11 -23.80
C ARG A 119 14.02 15.60 -23.55
N PRO A 120 14.70 16.39 -24.42
CA PRO A 120 14.88 17.83 -24.20
C PRO A 120 13.53 18.58 -24.12
N VAL A 121 12.61 18.23 -25.04
CA VAL A 121 11.27 18.85 -25.08
C VAL A 121 10.47 18.51 -23.83
N ARG A 122 10.51 17.25 -23.36
CA ARG A 122 9.87 16.84 -22.08
C ARG A 122 10.43 17.60 -20.89
N LYS A 123 11.76 17.76 -20.80
CA LYS A 123 12.41 18.51 -19.71
C LYS A 123 12.01 19.98 -19.71
N LEU A 124 11.99 20.63 -20.88
CA LEU A 124 11.53 22.00 -21.01
C LEU A 124 10.07 22.16 -20.61
N ALA A 125 9.19 21.29 -21.14
CA ALA A 125 7.76 21.30 -20.80
C ALA A 125 7.53 21.09 -19.29
N GLY A 126 8.26 20.19 -18.66
CA GLY A 126 8.21 19.97 -17.21
C GLY A 126 8.67 21.19 -16.40
N ALA A 127 9.74 21.86 -16.82
CA ALA A 127 10.26 23.07 -16.17
C ALA A 127 9.25 24.23 -16.26
N VAL A 128 8.63 24.42 -17.41
CA VAL A 128 7.58 25.42 -17.64
C VAL A 128 6.34 25.08 -16.80
N ALA A 129 5.89 23.82 -16.84
CA ALA A 129 4.71 23.37 -16.10
C ALA A 129 4.84 23.59 -14.59
N LYS A 130 6.03 23.42 -14.01
CA LYS A 130 6.27 23.68 -12.58
C LYS A 130 5.95 25.13 -12.18
N ARG A 131 6.16 26.11 -13.08
CA ARG A 131 5.97 27.55 -12.81
C ARG A 131 4.54 28.04 -13.07
N LEU A 132 3.75 27.27 -13.79
CA LEU A 132 2.37 27.62 -14.11
C LEU A 132 1.40 27.31 -12.94
N PRO A 133 0.25 27.99 -12.84
CA PRO A 133 -0.83 27.61 -11.94
C PRO A 133 -1.31 26.17 -12.16
N ALA A 134 -2.17 25.67 -11.28
CA ALA A 134 -2.74 24.33 -11.43
C ALA A 134 -3.62 24.23 -12.69
N PHE A 135 -3.38 23.19 -13.52
CA PHE A 135 -4.21 22.86 -14.68
C PHE A 135 -4.29 21.33 -14.84
N LYS A 136 -5.29 20.86 -15.58
CA LYS A 136 -5.48 19.42 -15.84
C LYS A 136 -4.28 18.88 -16.64
N GLY A 137 -3.63 17.83 -16.11
CA GLY A 137 -2.45 17.22 -16.73
C GLY A 137 -1.10 17.79 -16.29
N LYS A 138 -1.04 18.86 -15.48
CA LYS A 138 0.22 19.44 -14.97
C LYS A 138 1.14 18.38 -14.35
N HIS A 139 0.61 17.55 -13.47
CA HIS A 139 1.38 16.49 -12.82
C HIS A 139 1.91 15.45 -13.80
N PHE A 140 1.14 15.11 -14.85
CA PHE A 140 1.59 14.18 -15.88
C PHE A 140 2.79 14.76 -16.66
N ILE A 141 2.73 16.04 -17.05
CA ILE A 141 3.84 16.72 -17.76
C ILE A 141 5.09 16.78 -16.89
N ILE A 142 4.97 17.16 -15.63
CA ILE A 142 6.09 17.25 -14.69
C ILE A 142 6.72 15.86 -14.49
N ARG A 143 5.92 14.84 -14.21
CA ARG A 143 6.41 13.46 -14.03
C ARG A 143 6.94 12.86 -15.33
N GLY A 144 6.35 13.18 -16.47
CA GLY A 144 6.82 12.75 -17.78
C GLY A 144 8.19 13.32 -18.19
N ALA A 145 8.62 14.42 -17.54
CA ALA A 145 9.96 14.99 -17.71
C ALA A 145 11.04 14.27 -16.87
N MET A 146 10.62 13.44 -15.90
CA MET A 146 11.50 12.69 -14.99
C MET A 146 11.89 11.33 -15.61
N GLU A 147 13.02 10.78 -15.16
CA GLU A 147 13.37 9.40 -15.44
C GLU A 147 12.47 8.42 -14.64
N PRO A 148 12.31 7.15 -15.08
CA PRO A 148 11.45 6.19 -14.39
C PRO A 148 11.71 6.09 -12.88
N TYR A 149 12.96 5.98 -12.45
CA TYR A 149 13.30 5.90 -11.02
C TYR A 149 12.94 7.16 -10.23
N GLN A 150 13.00 8.35 -10.83
CA GLN A 150 12.65 9.62 -10.16
C GLN A 150 11.14 9.80 -9.98
N ARG A 151 10.34 9.20 -10.85
CA ARG A 151 8.87 9.25 -10.75
C ARG A 151 8.24 8.03 -10.08
N PHE A 152 9.07 7.05 -9.71
CA PHE A 152 8.64 5.87 -8.97
C PHE A 152 8.31 6.28 -7.54
N MET A 153 7.03 6.17 -7.19
CA MET A 153 6.53 6.54 -5.87
C MET A 153 5.53 5.52 -5.39
N ARG A 154 5.71 5.05 -4.18
CA ARG A 154 4.79 4.13 -3.51
C ARG A 154 3.90 4.87 -2.52
N ALA A 155 2.84 4.20 -2.08
CA ALA A 155 1.82 4.78 -1.20
C ALA A 155 2.42 5.38 0.09
N ASN A 156 3.47 4.77 0.63
CA ASN A 156 4.14 5.23 1.85
C ASN A 156 5.14 6.36 1.61
N TYR A 157 5.40 6.70 0.35
CA TYR A 157 6.30 7.80 0.00
C TYR A 157 5.51 9.11 -0.11
N VAL A 158 5.20 9.70 1.02
CA VAL A 158 4.31 10.87 1.12
C VAL A 158 5.02 12.21 0.96
N PHE A 159 6.36 12.24 1.13
CA PHE A 159 7.17 13.45 1.05
C PHE A 159 8.06 13.43 -0.19
N THR A 160 7.50 13.83 -1.32
CA THR A 160 8.19 13.82 -2.62
C THR A 160 9.14 14.99 -2.83
N ASP A 161 8.98 16.08 -2.06
CA ASP A 161 9.82 17.25 -2.09
C ASP A 161 10.78 17.26 -0.89
N PRO A 162 12.12 17.28 -1.11
CA PRO A 162 13.09 17.38 -0.03
C PRO A 162 12.90 18.62 0.87
N ALA A 163 12.50 19.76 0.30
CA ALA A 163 12.26 20.97 1.06
C ALA A 163 11.02 20.82 1.96
N GLU A 164 9.96 20.15 1.47
CA GLU A 164 8.80 19.82 2.29
C GLU A 164 9.18 18.86 3.43
N ARG A 165 9.98 17.84 3.18
CA ARG A 165 10.46 16.93 4.24
C ARG A 165 11.22 17.66 5.33
N GLN A 166 12.16 18.52 4.93
CA GLN A 166 13.01 19.30 5.87
C GLN A 166 12.17 20.19 6.79
N LYS A 167 11.04 20.69 6.34
CA LYS A 167 10.14 21.54 7.12
C LYS A 167 9.67 20.90 8.43
N TYR A 168 9.52 19.58 8.45
CA TYR A 168 9.04 18.84 9.63
C TYR A 168 10.17 18.35 10.54
N LEU A 169 11.42 18.38 10.10
CA LEU A 169 12.55 17.80 10.81
C LEU A 169 13.40 18.88 11.49
N LYS A 170 13.74 18.68 12.76
CA LYS A 170 14.67 19.57 13.49
C LYS A 170 16.12 19.46 13.00
N ARG A 171 16.52 18.31 12.47
CA ARG A 171 17.88 18.07 11.96
C ARG A 171 17.87 18.05 10.43
N PRO A 172 18.96 18.50 9.80
CA PRO A 172 19.11 18.39 8.35
C PRO A 172 19.05 16.92 7.89
N ILE A 173 18.44 16.70 6.74
CA ILE A 173 18.46 15.38 6.08
C ILE A 173 19.85 15.21 5.46
N THR A 174 20.58 14.19 5.94
CA THR A 174 21.92 13.83 5.43
C THR A 174 21.91 12.55 4.59
N SER A 175 20.78 11.81 4.61
CA SER A 175 20.62 10.57 3.84
C SER A 175 20.39 10.85 2.36
N LYS A 176 20.71 9.86 1.52
CA LYS A 176 20.35 9.88 0.10
C LYS A 176 18.84 10.00 -0.07
N ALA A 177 18.42 10.59 -1.19
CA ALA A 177 17.02 10.65 -1.55
C ALA A 177 16.45 9.22 -1.78
N PRO A 178 15.21 8.92 -1.39
CA PRO A 178 14.63 7.59 -1.52
C PRO A 178 14.68 7.02 -2.94
N GLU A 179 14.52 7.88 -3.95
CA GLU A 179 14.62 7.50 -5.36
C GLU A 179 16.01 6.96 -5.76
N GLU A 180 17.07 7.34 -5.06
CA GLU A 180 18.40 6.82 -5.32
C GLU A 180 18.58 5.36 -4.85
N TYR A 181 17.82 4.94 -3.83
CA TYR A 181 17.81 3.55 -3.38
C TYR A 181 17.13 2.63 -4.38
N SER A 182 16.06 3.10 -5.02
CA SER A 182 15.35 2.31 -6.04
C SER A 182 16.07 2.30 -7.38
N LYS A 183 16.90 3.33 -7.67
CA LYS A 183 17.61 3.48 -8.95
C LYS A 183 18.42 2.25 -9.33
N ARG A 184 19.13 1.63 -8.39
CA ARG A 184 19.94 0.43 -8.64
C ARG A 184 19.13 -0.69 -9.33
N TYR A 185 17.89 -0.90 -8.93
CA TYR A 185 17.03 -1.93 -9.51
C TYR A 185 16.55 -1.56 -10.91
N PHE A 186 16.33 -0.26 -11.19
CA PHE A 186 16.06 0.20 -12.55
C PHE A 186 17.28 -0.01 -13.47
N ASP A 187 18.49 0.21 -12.94
CA ASP A 187 19.76 0.04 -13.68
C ASP A 187 20.04 -1.45 -14.01
N GLU A 188 19.50 -2.39 -13.25
CA GLU A 188 19.60 -3.84 -13.52
C GLU A 188 18.72 -4.29 -14.71
N VAL A 189 17.65 -3.56 -15.03
CA VAL A 189 16.66 -3.93 -16.04
C VAL A 189 16.39 -2.81 -17.06
N PRO A 190 17.43 -2.15 -17.62
CA PRO A 190 17.26 -0.94 -18.43
C PRO A 190 16.52 -1.19 -19.76
N ASN A 191 16.54 -2.43 -20.24
CA ASN A 191 15.97 -2.82 -21.52
C ASN A 191 14.53 -3.31 -21.45
N LEU A 192 13.96 -3.43 -20.23
CA LEU A 192 12.57 -3.82 -20.05
C LEU A 192 11.65 -2.61 -20.21
N ASP A 193 10.39 -2.86 -20.57
CA ASP A 193 9.39 -1.81 -20.59
C ASP A 193 9.11 -1.27 -19.19
N GLU A 194 8.68 -0.02 -19.10
CA GLU A 194 8.52 0.66 -17.82
C GLU A 194 7.56 -0.05 -16.86
N PRO A 195 6.38 -0.57 -17.24
CA PRO A 195 5.56 -1.39 -16.35
C PRO A 195 6.31 -2.58 -15.77
N THR A 196 7.15 -3.26 -16.54
CA THR A 196 7.95 -4.39 -16.07
C THR A 196 9.08 -3.94 -15.15
N GLN A 197 9.75 -2.81 -15.44
CA GLN A 197 10.74 -2.22 -14.55
C GLN A 197 10.11 -1.88 -13.18
N LEU A 198 8.93 -1.26 -13.18
CA LEU A 198 8.20 -0.93 -11.93
C LEU A 198 7.85 -2.18 -11.12
N GLN A 199 7.40 -3.26 -11.77
CA GLN A 199 7.12 -4.53 -11.10
C GLN A 199 8.41 -5.16 -10.54
N TYR A 200 9.51 -5.11 -11.27
CA TYR A 200 10.82 -5.58 -10.81
C TYR A 200 11.28 -4.85 -9.56
N VAL A 201 11.20 -3.53 -9.57
CA VAL A 201 11.56 -2.70 -8.40
C VAL A 201 10.65 -3.00 -7.21
N ASP A 202 9.34 -3.16 -7.44
CA ASP A 202 8.39 -3.51 -6.39
C ASP A 202 8.71 -4.87 -5.75
N MET A 203 9.07 -5.86 -6.53
CA MET A 203 9.45 -7.19 -6.00
C MET A 203 10.70 -7.14 -5.11
N HIS A 204 11.61 -6.18 -5.35
CA HIS A 204 12.86 -6.02 -4.57
C HIS A 204 12.75 -5.00 -3.43
N THR A 205 11.68 -4.25 -3.36
CA THR A 205 11.49 -3.19 -2.36
C THR A 205 10.15 -3.33 -1.63
N TRP A 206 9.07 -2.91 -2.23
CA TRP A 206 7.72 -2.88 -1.67
C TRP A 206 7.25 -4.24 -1.16
N MET A 207 7.48 -5.29 -1.95
CA MET A 207 7.12 -6.66 -1.59
C MET A 207 7.81 -7.11 -0.30
N ILE A 208 9.12 -6.86 -0.21
CA ILE A 208 9.94 -7.36 0.90
C ILE A 208 9.72 -6.53 2.16
N TYR A 209 9.82 -5.21 2.03
CA TYR A 209 9.90 -4.28 3.17
C TYR A 209 8.54 -3.71 3.63
N ASP A 210 7.45 -4.02 2.93
CA ASP A 210 6.10 -3.65 3.35
C ASP A 210 5.16 -4.86 3.34
N ILE A 211 4.89 -5.43 2.16
CA ILE A 211 3.84 -6.44 1.99
C ILE A 211 4.13 -7.72 2.79
N LEU A 212 5.30 -8.32 2.58
CA LEU A 212 5.67 -9.56 3.28
C LEU A 212 6.05 -9.31 4.73
N LEU A 213 6.71 -8.18 5.03
CA LEU A 213 7.07 -7.81 6.40
C LEU A 213 5.84 -7.76 7.30
N LYS A 214 4.83 -6.94 6.93
CA LYS A 214 3.60 -6.86 7.73
C LYS A 214 2.80 -8.15 7.74
N ALA A 215 2.75 -8.88 6.61
CA ALA A 215 2.02 -10.14 6.53
C ALA A 215 2.61 -11.20 7.47
N ASP A 216 3.93 -11.34 7.48
CA ASP A 216 4.66 -12.25 8.37
C ASP A 216 4.52 -11.82 9.82
N ARG A 217 4.86 -10.56 10.16
CA ARG A 217 4.82 -10.06 11.53
C ARG A 217 3.43 -10.17 12.15
N MET A 218 2.38 -9.75 11.43
CA MET A 218 1.01 -9.77 11.96
C MET A 218 0.43 -11.18 12.09
N SER A 219 0.77 -12.09 11.17
CA SER A 219 0.34 -13.49 11.27
C SER A 219 1.12 -14.23 12.36
N MET A 220 2.44 -14.04 12.44
CA MET A 220 3.28 -14.71 13.45
C MET A 220 3.02 -14.19 14.87
N ALA A 221 2.69 -12.90 15.04
CA ALA A 221 2.22 -12.34 16.31
C ALA A 221 1.02 -13.11 16.88
N ASN A 222 0.23 -13.70 16.01
CA ASN A 222 -0.91 -14.55 16.36
C ASN A 222 -0.63 -16.06 16.24
N SER A 223 0.63 -16.50 16.09
CA SER A 223 1.02 -17.90 15.88
C SER A 223 0.25 -18.56 14.72
N LEU A 224 0.01 -17.81 13.64
CA LEU A 224 -0.68 -18.24 12.42
C LEU A 224 0.33 -18.32 11.27
N GLU A 225 0.49 -19.50 10.69
CA GLU A 225 1.33 -19.71 9.51
C GLU A 225 0.64 -19.14 8.26
N LEU A 226 1.21 -18.12 7.62
CA LEU A 226 0.69 -17.54 6.39
C LEU A 226 1.51 -18.02 5.19
N ARG A 227 0.86 -18.54 4.17
CA ARG A 227 1.46 -18.97 2.91
C ARG A 227 0.97 -18.11 1.75
N VAL A 228 1.87 -17.83 0.80
CA VAL A 228 1.66 -16.90 -0.31
C VAL A 228 1.84 -17.59 -1.68
N PRO A 229 0.83 -18.36 -2.15
CA PRO A 229 0.96 -19.20 -3.35
C PRO A 229 1.31 -18.43 -4.63
N PHE A 230 1.00 -17.12 -4.73
CA PHE A 230 1.39 -16.31 -5.87
C PHE A 230 2.89 -16.07 -5.95
N LEU A 231 3.62 -16.21 -4.84
CA LEU A 231 5.08 -16.06 -4.81
C LEU A 231 5.83 -17.39 -4.97
N ASP A 232 5.13 -18.48 -5.34
CA ASP A 232 5.78 -19.70 -5.76
C ASP A 232 6.66 -19.47 -6.98
N LYS A 233 7.83 -20.13 -7.04
CA LYS A 233 8.79 -19.99 -8.13
C LYS A 233 8.16 -20.19 -9.53
N LYS A 234 7.26 -21.18 -9.67
CA LYS A 234 6.59 -21.46 -10.96
C LYS A 234 5.64 -20.32 -11.35
N MET A 235 5.00 -19.68 -10.37
CA MET A 235 4.14 -18.52 -10.61
C MET A 235 4.96 -17.30 -11.02
N LEU A 236 6.12 -17.08 -10.41
CA LEU A 236 7.05 -16.04 -10.83
C LEU A 236 7.53 -16.29 -12.28
N GLU A 237 8.01 -17.49 -12.59
CA GLU A 237 8.46 -17.87 -13.94
C GLU A 237 7.35 -17.67 -14.97
N LEU A 238 6.11 -18.07 -14.65
CA LEU A 238 4.95 -17.84 -15.50
C LEU A 238 4.70 -16.36 -15.72
N SER A 239 4.68 -15.56 -14.67
CA SER A 239 4.42 -14.11 -14.74
C SER A 239 5.46 -13.38 -15.60
N CYS A 240 6.73 -13.78 -15.53
CA CYS A 240 7.81 -13.23 -16.35
C CYS A 240 7.64 -13.53 -17.85
N ARG A 241 6.99 -14.64 -18.20
CA ARG A 241 6.69 -15.00 -19.61
C ARG A 241 5.47 -14.27 -20.18
N ILE A 242 4.63 -13.69 -19.34
CA ILE A 242 3.44 -12.95 -19.77
C ILE A 242 3.86 -11.53 -20.16
N PRO A 243 3.66 -11.10 -21.44
CA PRO A 243 3.93 -9.73 -21.86
C PRO A 243 3.20 -8.69 -20.98
N SER A 244 3.84 -7.54 -20.73
CA SER A 244 3.32 -6.51 -19.82
C SER A 244 1.89 -6.07 -20.16
N ARG A 245 1.52 -5.98 -21.44
CA ARG A 245 0.15 -5.66 -21.91
C ARG A 245 -0.94 -6.62 -21.45
N TYR A 246 -0.58 -7.85 -21.06
CA TYR A 246 -1.51 -8.82 -20.49
C TYR A 246 -1.48 -8.83 -18.95
N ARG A 247 -0.51 -8.17 -18.35
CA ARG A 247 -0.44 -7.94 -16.92
C ARG A 247 -1.12 -6.61 -16.56
N ALA A 248 -0.65 -5.51 -17.12
CA ALA A 248 -1.21 -4.16 -16.96
C ALA A 248 -1.38 -3.53 -18.35
N ASP A 249 -2.61 -3.42 -18.82
CA ASP A 249 -2.93 -2.89 -20.14
C ASP A 249 -3.33 -1.42 -20.05
N CYS A 250 -2.42 -0.53 -20.38
CA CYS A 250 -2.66 0.92 -20.36
C CYS A 250 -3.58 1.43 -21.49
N GLN A 251 -3.90 0.60 -22.49
CA GLN A 251 -4.87 0.99 -23.53
C GLN A 251 -6.31 0.78 -23.05
N SER A 252 -6.57 -0.38 -22.44
CA SER A 252 -7.89 -0.72 -21.89
C SER A 252 -8.05 -0.34 -20.41
N GLU A 253 -7.07 0.34 -19.81
CA GLU A 253 -7.04 0.70 -18.38
C GLU A 253 -7.29 -0.52 -17.45
N THR A 254 -6.82 -1.70 -17.87
CA THR A 254 -7.08 -2.95 -17.16
C THR A 254 -5.84 -3.48 -16.47
N THR A 255 -5.94 -3.64 -15.15
CA THR A 255 -4.95 -4.30 -14.28
C THR A 255 -5.23 -5.80 -14.17
N LYS A 256 -4.19 -6.61 -13.92
CA LYS A 256 -4.28 -8.09 -13.76
C LYS A 256 -5.01 -8.78 -14.93
N ARG A 257 -4.86 -8.31 -16.15
CA ARG A 257 -5.65 -8.76 -17.31
C ARG A 257 -5.60 -10.27 -17.49
N ALA A 258 -4.42 -10.88 -17.50
CA ALA A 258 -4.27 -12.34 -17.65
C ALA A 258 -4.91 -13.09 -16.48
N LEU A 259 -4.69 -12.64 -15.24
CA LEU A 259 -5.26 -13.26 -14.06
C LEU A 259 -6.79 -13.17 -14.04
N ARG A 260 -7.35 -12.01 -14.41
CA ARG A 260 -8.81 -11.82 -14.55
C ARG A 260 -9.40 -12.72 -15.63
N SER A 261 -8.72 -12.86 -16.78
CA SER A 261 -9.17 -13.75 -17.85
C SER A 261 -9.18 -15.22 -17.42
N ALA A 262 -8.19 -15.64 -16.63
CA ALA A 262 -8.17 -16.97 -16.03
C ALA A 262 -9.30 -17.15 -14.98
N ALA A 263 -9.52 -16.13 -14.15
CA ALA A 263 -10.55 -16.12 -13.12
C ALA A 263 -11.96 -16.24 -13.71
N LEU A 264 -12.25 -15.59 -14.83
CA LEU A 264 -13.55 -15.67 -15.53
C LEU A 264 -13.97 -17.10 -15.92
N LYS A 265 -13.01 -18.01 -16.07
CA LYS A 265 -13.29 -19.41 -16.39
C LYS A 265 -13.76 -20.22 -15.18
N GLN A 266 -13.54 -19.72 -13.95
CA GLN A 266 -13.74 -20.47 -12.72
C GLN A 266 -14.62 -19.75 -11.69
N LEU A 267 -14.74 -18.43 -11.79
CA LEU A 267 -15.37 -17.56 -10.81
C LEU A 267 -16.50 -16.74 -11.42
N PRO A 268 -17.45 -16.26 -10.61
CA PRO A 268 -18.48 -15.33 -11.06
C PRO A 268 -17.84 -14.08 -11.74
N GLU A 269 -18.46 -13.62 -12.82
CA GLU A 269 -17.97 -12.48 -13.60
C GLU A 269 -17.79 -11.22 -12.75
N LYS A 270 -18.74 -10.92 -11.87
CA LYS A 270 -18.68 -9.78 -10.94
C LYS A 270 -17.40 -9.80 -10.12
N THR A 271 -17.03 -10.96 -9.56
CA THR A 271 -15.78 -11.11 -8.79
C THR A 271 -14.53 -10.97 -9.65
N ALA A 272 -14.51 -11.63 -10.81
CA ALA A 272 -13.36 -11.60 -11.70
C ALA A 272 -13.09 -10.20 -12.27
N ARG A 273 -14.11 -9.37 -12.45
CA ARG A 273 -14.03 -7.99 -12.96
C ARG A 273 -13.98 -6.91 -11.89
N MET A 274 -14.07 -7.29 -10.60
CA MET A 274 -14.07 -6.31 -9.51
C MET A 274 -12.84 -5.39 -9.58
N LYS A 275 -13.08 -4.08 -9.42
CA LYS A 275 -11.97 -3.11 -9.35
C LYS A 275 -11.15 -3.35 -8.09
N LYS A 276 -9.84 -3.10 -8.19
CA LYS A 276 -8.98 -3.13 -7.00
C LYS A 276 -9.39 -2.00 -6.05
N LEU A 277 -9.81 -2.36 -4.85
CA LEU A 277 -10.10 -1.42 -3.76
C LEU A 277 -8.89 -1.20 -2.85
N GLY A 278 -7.96 -2.14 -2.82
CA GLY A 278 -6.83 -2.15 -1.89
C GLY A 278 -7.22 -2.80 -0.57
N PHE A 279 -6.63 -2.34 0.51
CA PHE A 279 -7.00 -2.69 1.88
C PHE A 279 -7.23 -1.37 2.63
N PRO A 280 -8.36 -0.67 2.35
CA PRO A 280 -8.59 0.67 2.86
C PRO A 280 -8.85 0.65 4.37
N VAL A 281 -8.36 1.70 5.04
CA VAL A 281 -8.60 1.93 6.46
C VAL A 281 -9.32 3.27 6.61
N PRO A 282 -10.37 3.39 7.45
CA PRO A 282 -11.13 4.63 7.65
C PRO A 282 -10.36 5.73 8.38
N LEU A 283 -9.06 5.61 8.51
CA LEU A 283 -8.19 6.48 9.30
C LEU A 283 -8.36 7.97 9.01
N SER A 284 -8.63 8.33 7.74
CA SER A 284 -8.88 9.73 7.37
C SER A 284 -10.13 10.31 8.04
N ASP A 285 -11.17 9.50 8.19
CA ASP A 285 -12.42 9.92 8.82
C ASP A 285 -12.28 9.93 10.34
N TRP A 286 -11.68 8.89 10.90
CA TRP A 286 -11.43 8.80 12.35
C TRP A 286 -10.58 9.96 12.88
N LEU A 287 -9.57 10.40 12.15
CA LEU A 287 -8.77 11.58 12.52
C LEU A 287 -9.57 12.90 12.52
N MET A 288 -10.77 12.93 11.98
CA MET A 288 -11.68 14.07 12.09
C MET A 288 -12.53 14.03 13.36
N GLU A 289 -12.57 12.92 14.10
CA GLU A 289 -13.24 12.79 15.37
C GLU A 289 -12.38 13.34 16.52
N ASP A 290 -12.99 14.01 17.51
CA ASP A 290 -12.26 14.65 18.61
C ASP A 290 -11.41 13.67 19.41
N LYS A 291 -11.92 12.45 19.63
CA LYS A 291 -11.25 11.40 20.38
C LYS A 291 -9.88 11.06 19.78
N TYR A 292 -9.84 10.73 18.50
CA TYR A 292 -8.62 10.28 17.81
C TYR A 292 -7.72 11.44 17.42
N TYR A 293 -8.30 12.60 17.08
CA TYR A 293 -7.56 13.84 16.96
C TYR A 293 -6.76 14.14 18.24
N ASN A 294 -7.39 14.09 19.43
CA ASN A 294 -6.71 14.35 20.68
C ASN A 294 -5.65 13.31 21.02
N LYS A 295 -5.86 12.03 20.67
CA LYS A 295 -4.85 10.96 20.82
C LYS A 295 -3.59 11.27 20.00
N VAL A 296 -3.75 11.65 18.74
CA VAL A 296 -2.63 12.03 17.86
C VAL A 296 -1.99 13.36 18.27
N LYS A 297 -2.80 14.35 18.69
CA LYS A 297 -2.31 15.61 19.24
C LYS A 297 -1.39 15.39 20.43
N ALA A 298 -1.76 14.53 21.38
CA ALA A 298 -0.93 14.21 22.52
C ALA A 298 0.46 13.64 22.08
N ALA A 299 0.49 12.77 21.06
CA ALA A 299 1.75 12.28 20.51
C ALA A 299 2.55 13.40 19.81
N PHE A 300 1.90 14.27 19.05
CA PHE A 300 2.56 15.37 18.32
C PHE A 300 3.09 16.51 19.20
N THR A 301 2.63 16.58 20.44
CA THR A 301 3.10 17.54 21.46
C THR A 301 3.94 16.89 22.56
N SER A 302 4.36 15.63 22.39
CA SER A 302 5.20 14.90 23.34
C SER A 302 6.67 15.29 23.24
N ASP A 303 7.46 15.00 24.28
CA ASP A 303 8.91 15.18 24.30
C ASP A 303 9.61 14.42 23.17
N ILE A 304 9.05 13.26 22.76
CA ILE A 304 9.53 12.49 21.61
C ILE A 304 9.37 13.31 20.33
N ALA A 305 8.19 13.89 20.11
CA ALA A 305 7.95 14.72 18.95
C ALA A 305 8.88 15.95 18.95
N GLU A 306 9.05 16.60 20.11
CA GLU A 306 9.96 17.73 20.24
C GLU A 306 11.43 17.38 19.98
N LYS A 307 11.84 16.15 20.28
CA LYS A 307 13.22 15.68 20.00
C LYS A 307 13.55 15.63 18.52
N PHE A 308 12.59 15.25 17.67
CA PHE A 308 12.84 14.95 16.25
C PHE A 308 12.21 15.95 15.29
N PHE A 309 11.06 16.52 15.66
CA PHE A 309 10.19 17.23 14.72
C PHE A 309 9.92 18.68 15.13
N VAL A 310 9.55 19.50 14.17
CA VAL A 310 8.98 20.83 14.38
C VAL A 310 7.49 20.66 14.72
N THR A 311 7.19 20.57 16.01
CA THR A 311 5.85 20.22 16.54
C THR A 311 4.73 21.13 16.02
N GLY A 312 5.01 22.44 15.85
CA GLY A 312 4.05 23.37 15.25
C GLY A 312 3.63 23.00 13.82
N GLU A 313 4.55 22.44 13.02
CA GLU A 313 4.24 21.95 11.67
C GLU A 313 3.46 20.62 11.70
N LEU A 314 3.73 19.75 12.67
CA LEU A 314 2.93 18.53 12.88
C LEU A 314 1.50 18.89 13.28
N MET A 315 1.34 19.83 14.22
CA MET A 315 0.03 20.30 14.64
C MET A 315 -0.75 20.93 13.49
N LYS A 316 -0.08 21.74 12.65
CA LYS A 316 -0.71 22.31 11.46
C LYS A 316 -1.22 21.25 10.47
N LEU A 317 -0.47 20.14 10.27
CA LEU A 317 -0.96 19.02 9.45
C LEU A 317 -2.24 18.43 10.01
N LEU A 318 -2.27 18.21 11.33
CA LEU A 318 -3.40 17.61 12.03
C LEU A 318 -4.62 18.54 12.02
N ASP A 319 -4.44 19.82 12.32
CA ASP A 319 -5.49 20.84 12.34
C ASP A 319 -6.10 21.07 10.96
N ASP A 320 -5.26 21.18 9.91
CA ASP A 320 -5.71 21.34 8.53
C ASP A 320 -6.48 20.10 8.04
N HIS A 321 -6.10 18.89 8.50
CA HIS A 321 -6.84 17.67 8.20
C HIS A 321 -8.21 17.67 8.88
N LYS A 322 -8.25 17.92 10.20
CA LYS A 322 -9.50 17.99 10.98
C LYS A 322 -10.46 19.04 10.45
N ALA A 323 -9.95 20.18 10.02
CA ALA A 323 -10.75 21.26 9.44
C ALA A 323 -11.19 21.00 7.98
N GLY A 324 -10.82 19.85 7.39
CA GLY A 324 -11.13 19.51 6.00
C GLY A 324 -10.38 20.35 4.95
N LYS A 325 -9.39 21.16 5.36
CA LYS A 325 -8.60 22.03 4.46
C LYS A 325 -7.63 21.25 3.59
N ALA A 326 -7.11 20.13 4.09
CA ALA A 326 -6.16 19.28 3.40
C ALA A 326 -6.30 17.81 3.80
N LYS A 327 -6.01 16.89 2.86
CA LYS A 327 -6.00 15.44 3.11
C LYS A 327 -4.60 15.02 3.55
N ASN A 328 -4.29 15.12 4.84
CA ASN A 328 -2.98 14.86 5.40
C ASN A 328 -2.82 13.48 6.07
N MET A 329 -3.80 12.61 5.97
CA MET A 329 -3.85 11.32 6.71
C MET A 329 -2.53 10.54 6.64
N GLN A 330 -1.96 10.34 5.44
CA GLN A 330 -0.73 9.58 5.29
C GLN A 330 0.48 10.22 5.98
N LYS A 331 0.59 11.57 5.92
CA LYS A 331 1.66 12.31 6.60
C LYS A 331 1.50 12.22 8.12
N ILE A 332 0.29 12.43 8.61
CA ILE A 332 -0.04 12.32 10.03
C ILE A 332 0.30 10.91 10.52
N TRP A 333 -0.12 9.88 9.80
CA TRP A 333 0.13 8.49 10.17
C TRP A 333 1.62 8.16 10.20
N SER A 334 2.41 8.65 9.24
CA SER A 334 3.85 8.42 9.20
C SER A 334 4.56 8.97 10.43
N PHE A 335 4.20 10.17 10.88
CA PHE A 335 4.78 10.75 12.11
C PHE A 335 4.26 10.06 13.36
N TYR A 336 2.97 9.77 13.43
CA TYR A 336 2.35 9.10 14.57
C TYR A 336 2.94 7.70 14.79
N SER A 337 3.04 6.89 13.75
CA SER A 337 3.64 5.55 13.81
C SER A 337 5.08 5.60 14.31
N PHE A 338 5.89 6.56 13.81
CA PHE A 338 7.27 6.74 14.28
C PHE A 338 7.33 7.11 15.77
N ILE A 339 6.49 8.07 16.22
CA ILE A 339 6.48 8.52 17.62
C ILE A 339 6.09 7.37 18.55
N VAL A 340 5.05 6.61 18.19
CA VAL A 340 4.60 5.46 18.98
C VAL A 340 5.65 4.36 19.00
N TRP A 341 6.26 4.04 17.83
CA TRP A 341 7.36 3.09 17.76
C TRP A 341 8.54 3.49 18.66
N TYR A 342 8.97 4.76 18.58
CA TYR A 342 10.07 5.27 19.40
C TYR A 342 9.75 5.17 20.90
N ASP A 343 8.53 5.47 21.30
CA ASP A 343 8.06 5.33 22.69
C ASP A 343 8.19 3.87 23.18
N GLN A 344 7.83 2.89 22.35
CA GLN A 344 7.91 1.48 22.73
C GLN A 344 9.36 1.01 22.90
N PHE A 345 10.28 1.41 22.01
CA PHE A 345 11.64 0.86 22.00
C PHE A 345 12.66 1.66 22.85
N PHE A 346 12.43 2.94 23.10
CA PHE A 346 13.44 3.82 23.68
C PHE A 346 12.97 4.59 24.93
N VAL A 347 11.71 4.47 25.30
CA VAL A 347 11.17 5.15 26.51
C VAL A 347 10.59 4.13 27.49
N LYS A 348 9.81 3.15 27.03
CA LYS A 348 9.14 2.16 27.89
C LYS A 348 9.96 0.90 28.14
N ASN A 349 11.02 0.65 27.40
CA ASN A 349 11.93 -0.49 27.58
C ASN A 349 13.16 -0.11 28.39
#